data_ca6bea65d5eed21faf2fb6e4eed2fc9a
#
_entry.id   ca6bea65d5eed21faf2fb6e4eed2fc9a
#
_cell.length_a   1.000
_cell.length_b   1.000
_cell.length_c   1.000
_cell.angle_alpha   90.00
_cell.angle_beta   90.00
_cell.angle_gamma   90.00
#
_symmetry.space_group_name_H-M   'P 1'
#
loop_
_entity.id
_entity.type
_entity.pdbx_description
1 polymer ?
#
loop_
_entity_poly.entity_id
_entity_poly.type
_entity_poly.pdbx_seq_one_letter_code
_entity_poly.pdbx_strand_id
1 'polypeptide(L)'
;MNLRTLFVTSSTVLVAMADPVPARAGSLAGTATYRERRALPPDAVFEAVLIDAAIADAPARELGRVRLQPAGQPPFRFSIPYRDRDVTPGGRYTVRATVRQGDRLLFTTDTFTPVLTGGPSQPLNLLLVAVGAARPPARPSRLGRLPASWRGDLPAAGGTTRWQVDLAASGSFQLRQTFLDRPAPNQFDDIGRWRLEPGSERLVLQGGREAPVFFQPLAGGERQRKLDLQGQPILSRHNDQLQRLAAPEPIEPRLHLLGMFSYLADAARIRLCATGASLPVAMEGDYRRLERAYLQALPGGASGRPLLVNLEGLITDRPSAEPGRAPERSLVVERFVGVHPGEGCPRVPGEATPRTPLVKPELRGTLWRLQALQDGSDPKLSEPPGRPAELLLATDSERMSGTGGCNRLIVGFQLSGEQLRFSRMASTQMACAPSAMAFERRYGDALERVRRWSIDKRTLLLQDARGRTLLVFSASP
;
A
#
# COMPACT_ATOMS: atom_id res chain seq x y z
N MET A 1 86.07 54.44 20.16
CA MET A 1 86.06 53.38 19.11
C MET A 1 85.28 52.20 19.71
N ASN A 2 83.96 52.14 19.56
CA ASN A 2 83.08 51.19 20.24
C ASN A 2 82.58 50.12 19.25
N LEU A 3 82.94 48.86 19.48
CA LEU A 3 82.57 47.71 18.76
C LEU A 3 81.18 47.23 19.31
N ARG A 4 80.12 47.28 18.56
CA ARG A 4 78.81 46.70 18.92
C ARG A 4 78.73 45.30 18.37
N THR A 5 78.63 44.33 19.27
CA THR A 5 78.41 42.94 18.99
C THR A 5 76.87 42.68 18.69
N LEU A 6 76.53 42.18 17.53
CA LEU A 6 75.13 41.72 17.19
C LEU A 6 74.97 40.28 17.70
N PHE A 7 73.99 40.04 18.55
CA PHE A 7 73.48 38.69 18.87
C PHE A 7 72.38 38.33 17.90
N VAL A 8 72.57 37.25 17.11
CA VAL A 8 71.55 36.62 16.28
C VAL A 8 70.93 35.51 17.12
N THR A 9 69.66 35.66 17.51
CA THR A 9 68.87 34.60 18.14
C THR A 9 68.21 33.74 17.08
N SER A 10 68.69 32.51 16.93
CA SER A 10 68.00 31.47 16.08
C SER A 10 66.79 30.94 16.80
N SER A 11 65.60 31.24 16.30
CA SER A 11 64.35 30.62 16.75
C SER A 11 64.11 29.26 15.99
N THR A 12 64.27 28.18 16.71
CA THR A 12 63.98 26.83 16.20
C THR A 12 62.50 26.65 16.30
N VAL A 13 61.81 26.60 15.15
CA VAL A 13 60.34 26.19 15.03
C VAL A 13 60.26 24.68 15.15
N LEU A 14 59.74 24.24 16.28
CA LEU A 14 59.41 22.82 16.48
C LEU A 14 58.09 22.51 15.72
N VAL A 15 58.20 21.87 14.54
CA VAL A 15 57.02 21.34 13.83
C VAL A 15 56.60 20.06 14.55
N ALA A 16 55.52 20.13 15.33
CA ALA A 16 54.89 18.95 15.90
C ALA A 16 54.24 18.12 14.75
N MET A 17 54.84 16.99 14.43
CA MET A 17 54.21 16.00 13.59
C MET A 17 53.04 15.39 14.38
N ALA A 18 51.81 15.72 13.99
CA ALA A 18 50.59 15.06 14.49
C ALA A 18 50.59 13.61 13.99
N ASP A 19 50.66 12.67 14.92
CA ASP A 19 50.46 11.25 14.62
C ASP A 19 49.12 11.04 13.91
N PRO A 20 49.06 10.25 12.83
CA PRO A 20 47.80 9.96 12.17
C PRO A 20 46.91 9.14 13.10
N VAL A 21 45.79 9.74 13.55
CA VAL A 21 44.75 9.05 14.31
C VAL A 21 44.32 7.81 13.51
N PRO A 22 44.42 6.59 14.09
CA PRO A 22 44.05 5.39 13.36
C PRO A 22 42.58 5.50 12.95
N ALA A 23 42.33 5.39 11.65
CA ALA A 23 40.99 5.41 11.11
C ALA A 23 40.20 4.22 11.71
N ARG A 24 39.17 4.52 12.51
CA ARG A 24 38.25 3.48 13.01
C ARG A 24 37.67 2.70 11.84
N ALA A 25 37.88 1.39 11.84
CA ALA A 25 37.32 0.47 10.86
C ALA A 25 36.06 -0.13 11.45
N GLY A 26 34.92 0.15 10.81
CA GLY A 26 33.67 -0.52 11.08
C GLY A 26 33.56 -1.85 10.32
N SER A 27 32.69 -2.74 10.76
CA SER A 27 32.35 -3.94 10.00
C SER A 27 30.85 -4.19 10.04
N LEU A 28 30.27 -4.58 8.90
CA LEU A 28 28.86 -4.90 8.74
C LEU A 28 28.70 -6.40 8.57
N ALA A 29 28.23 -7.10 9.61
CA ALA A 29 28.06 -8.54 9.59
C ALA A 29 26.63 -8.95 9.18
N GLY A 30 26.51 -10.10 8.54
CA GLY A 30 25.20 -10.61 8.16
C GLY A 30 25.23 -12.04 7.61
N THR A 31 24.04 -12.49 7.21
CA THR A 31 23.82 -13.74 6.50
C THR A 31 23.07 -13.50 5.21
N ALA A 32 23.37 -14.28 4.18
CA ALA A 32 22.60 -14.27 2.94
C ALA A 32 22.13 -15.69 2.60
N THR A 33 20.91 -15.81 2.11
CA THR A 33 20.31 -17.11 1.74
C THR A 33 19.41 -16.95 0.52
N TYR A 34 18.98 -18.06 -0.06
CA TYR A 34 17.95 -18.12 -1.10
C TYR A 34 16.94 -19.24 -0.78
N ARG A 35 15.75 -19.16 -1.37
CA ARG A 35 14.65 -20.09 -1.05
C ARG A 35 14.65 -21.35 -1.90
N GLU A 36 15.35 -21.33 -3.02
CA GLU A 36 15.41 -22.44 -3.97
C GLU A 36 16.18 -23.60 -3.38
N ARG A 37 15.64 -24.82 -3.46
CA ARG A 37 16.30 -26.06 -3.06
C ARG A 37 17.28 -26.51 -4.16
N ARG A 38 18.29 -25.72 -4.41
CA ARG A 38 19.33 -25.97 -5.42
C ARG A 38 20.70 -25.82 -4.81
N ALA A 39 21.52 -26.86 -4.93
CA ALA A 39 22.93 -26.78 -4.55
C ALA A 39 23.70 -25.90 -5.53
N LEU A 40 24.62 -25.12 -5.00
CA LEU A 40 25.53 -24.33 -5.82
C LEU A 40 26.65 -25.18 -6.40
N PRO A 41 27.14 -24.82 -7.60
CA PRO A 41 28.35 -25.37 -8.12
C PRO A 41 29.54 -25.14 -7.17
N PRO A 42 30.51 -26.08 -7.12
CA PRO A 42 31.65 -25.99 -6.18
C PRO A 42 32.57 -24.79 -6.44
N ASP A 43 32.56 -24.26 -7.66
CA ASP A 43 33.31 -23.08 -8.10
C ASP A 43 32.51 -21.76 -7.97
N ALA A 44 31.32 -21.80 -7.38
CA ALA A 44 30.52 -20.61 -7.16
C ALA A 44 31.23 -19.61 -6.23
N VAL A 45 31.01 -18.32 -6.49
CA VAL A 45 31.58 -17.20 -5.73
C VAL A 45 30.42 -16.38 -5.19
N PHE A 46 30.40 -16.19 -3.86
CA PHE A 46 29.52 -15.22 -3.22
C PHE A 46 30.26 -13.91 -3.03
N GLU A 47 29.63 -12.80 -3.33
CA GLU A 47 30.14 -11.45 -3.11
C GLU A 47 29.06 -10.58 -2.48
N ALA A 48 29.43 -9.83 -1.43
CA ALA A 48 28.59 -8.81 -0.85
C ALA A 48 29.34 -7.46 -0.81
N VAL A 49 28.67 -6.42 -1.30
CA VAL A 49 29.23 -5.08 -1.48
C VAL A 49 28.36 -4.06 -0.73
N LEU A 50 29.01 -3.26 0.12
CA LEU A 50 28.39 -2.11 0.77
C LEU A 50 28.53 -0.90 -0.17
N ILE A 51 27.40 -0.30 -0.54
CA ILE A 51 27.36 0.81 -1.50
C ILE A 51 26.65 2.01 -0.92
N ASP A 52 27.10 3.19 -1.29
CA ASP A 52 26.40 4.45 -1.10
C ASP A 52 25.38 4.61 -2.26
N ALA A 53 24.10 4.66 -1.89
CA ALA A 53 22.99 4.80 -2.80
C ALA A 53 22.34 6.19 -2.76
N ALA A 54 23.09 7.22 -2.31
CA ALA A 54 22.55 8.57 -2.17
C ALA A 54 22.30 9.25 -3.52
N ILE A 55 23.03 8.87 -4.58
CA ILE A 55 22.93 9.48 -5.92
C ILE A 55 22.35 8.46 -6.88
N ALA A 56 21.16 8.76 -7.44
CA ALA A 56 20.44 7.84 -8.32
C ALA A 56 21.06 7.70 -9.73
N ASP A 57 21.73 8.75 -10.23
CA ASP A 57 22.21 8.85 -11.62
C ASP A 57 23.74 8.73 -11.77
N ALA A 58 24.47 8.38 -10.70
CA ALA A 58 25.90 8.12 -10.75
C ALA A 58 26.20 6.65 -10.38
N PRO A 59 27.34 6.08 -10.83
CA PRO A 59 27.78 4.78 -10.37
C PRO A 59 27.87 4.77 -8.84
N ALA A 60 27.17 3.82 -8.20
CA ALA A 60 27.12 3.73 -6.74
C ALA A 60 28.54 3.59 -6.18
N ARG A 61 28.92 4.45 -5.23
CA ARG A 61 30.23 4.39 -4.58
C ARG A 61 30.32 3.18 -3.66
N GLU A 62 31.30 2.33 -3.89
CA GLU A 62 31.62 1.20 -3.02
C GLU A 62 32.34 1.67 -1.78
N LEU A 63 31.86 1.24 -0.60
CA LEU A 63 32.50 1.53 0.70
C LEU A 63 33.23 0.31 1.26
N GLY A 64 32.82 -0.89 0.87
CA GLY A 64 33.43 -2.12 1.33
C GLY A 64 32.92 -3.35 0.58
N ARG A 65 33.69 -4.40 0.60
CA ARG A 65 33.40 -5.65 -0.12
C ARG A 65 33.89 -6.85 0.66
N VAL A 66 33.14 -7.95 0.54
CA VAL A 66 33.61 -9.28 0.95
C VAL A 66 33.30 -10.27 -0.15
N ARG A 67 34.22 -11.21 -0.36
CA ARG A 67 34.10 -12.27 -1.36
C ARG A 67 34.42 -13.62 -0.70
N LEU A 68 33.55 -14.58 -0.88
CA LEU A 68 33.73 -15.98 -0.48
C LEU A 68 33.95 -16.83 -1.73
N GLN A 69 35.12 -17.48 -1.81
CA GLN A 69 35.50 -18.32 -2.93
C GLN A 69 36.29 -19.54 -2.42
N PRO A 70 35.74 -20.74 -2.50
CA PRO A 70 34.39 -21.06 -2.99
C PRO A 70 33.31 -20.51 -2.04
N ALA A 71 32.12 -20.22 -2.57
CA ALA A 71 30.99 -19.70 -1.79
C ALA A 71 30.48 -20.71 -0.73
N GLY A 72 30.63 -21.99 -0.98
CA GLY A 72 29.96 -23.04 -0.23
C GLY A 72 28.44 -23.07 -0.51
N GLN A 73 27.68 -23.53 0.47
CA GLN A 73 26.21 -23.57 0.41
C GLN A 73 25.59 -22.55 1.38
N PRO A 74 24.38 -22.02 1.10
CA PRO A 74 23.72 -21.09 2.02
C PRO A 74 23.38 -21.76 3.38
N PRO A 75 23.30 -21.00 4.47
CA PRO A 75 23.43 -19.55 4.56
C PRO A 75 24.88 -19.06 4.50
N PHE A 76 25.14 -18.04 3.67
CA PHE A 76 26.45 -17.40 3.56
C PHE A 76 26.61 -16.41 4.70
N ARG A 77 27.57 -16.66 5.59
CA ARG A 77 27.93 -15.71 6.65
C ARG A 77 29.01 -14.79 6.12
N PHE A 78 28.80 -13.49 6.26
CA PHE A 78 29.74 -12.48 5.76
C PHE A 78 29.95 -11.34 6.75
N SER A 79 31.09 -10.64 6.61
CA SER A 79 31.37 -9.40 7.30
C SER A 79 32.09 -8.47 6.33
N ILE A 80 31.51 -7.31 6.07
CA ILE A 80 32.04 -6.30 5.13
C ILE A 80 32.77 -5.25 5.92
N PRO A 81 34.11 -5.13 5.80
CA PRO A 81 34.87 -4.05 6.43
C PRO A 81 34.60 -2.74 5.70
N TYR A 82 34.46 -1.65 6.44
CA TYR A 82 34.35 -0.29 5.89
C TYR A 82 35.05 0.72 6.83
N ARG A 83 35.28 1.95 6.34
CA ARG A 83 35.87 3.01 7.12
C ARG A 83 34.76 3.95 7.61
N ASP A 84 34.72 4.22 8.93
CA ASP A 84 33.70 5.09 9.53
C ASP A 84 33.67 6.50 8.92
N ARG A 85 34.84 7.02 8.50
CA ARG A 85 34.94 8.33 7.82
C ARG A 85 34.25 8.40 6.46
N ASP A 86 33.96 7.25 5.82
CA ASP A 86 33.29 7.16 4.52
C ASP A 86 31.77 7.14 4.67
N VAL A 87 31.25 7.10 5.91
CA VAL A 87 29.83 7.11 6.26
C VAL A 87 29.45 8.51 6.75
N THR A 88 28.56 9.16 6.02
CA THR A 88 28.02 10.49 6.36
C THR A 88 26.70 10.36 7.13
N PRO A 89 26.46 11.16 8.18
CA PRO A 89 25.16 11.22 8.84
C PRO A 89 24.04 11.53 7.84
N GLY A 90 22.99 10.72 7.81
CA GLY A 90 21.89 10.87 6.87
C GLY A 90 22.14 10.29 5.46
N GLY A 91 23.32 9.74 5.19
CA GLY A 91 23.62 9.02 3.93
C GLY A 91 22.74 7.78 3.75
N ARG A 92 22.58 7.32 2.51
CA ARG A 92 21.78 6.14 2.15
C ARG A 92 22.70 5.01 1.73
N TYR A 93 22.81 4.00 2.58
CA TYR A 93 23.68 2.85 2.36
C TYR A 93 22.88 1.58 2.23
N THR A 94 23.32 0.66 1.36
CA THR A 94 22.70 -0.66 1.19
C THR A 94 23.76 -1.71 0.91
N VAL A 95 23.43 -2.97 1.16
CA VAL A 95 24.26 -4.09 0.78
C VAL A 95 23.65 -4.80 -0.43
N ARG A 96 24.46 -4.94 -1.47
CA ARG A 96 24.14 -5.76 -2.63
C ARG A 96 24.94 -7.06 -2.55
N ALA A 97 24.25 -8.19 -2.62
CA ALA A 97 24.91 -9.49 -2.63
C ALA A 97 24.60 -10.24 -3.92
N THR A 98 25.60 -10.99 -4.42
CA THR A 98 25.50 -11.78 -5.65
C THR A 98 26.18 -13.14 -5.46
N VAL A 99 25.68 -14.15 -6.18
CA VAL A 99 26.37 -15.44 -6.37
C VAL A 99 26.62 -15.64 -7.86
N ARG A 100 27.87 -15.90 -8.23
CA ARG A 100 28.30 -16.10 -9.62
C ARG A 100 29.01 -17.44 -9.81
N GLN A 101 28.95 -17.95 -11.02
CA GLN A 101 29.81 -19.03 -11.52
C GLN A 101 30.51 -18.51 -12.78
N GLY A 102 31.79 -18.20 -12.69
CA GLY A 102 32.47 -17.44 -13.72
C GLY A 102 31.77 -16.12 -13.98
N ASP A 103 31.46 -15.82 -15.24
CA ASP A 103 30.74 -14.61 -15.63
C ASP A 103 29.20 -14.72 -15.44
N ARG A 104 28.72 -15.93 -15.19
CA ARG A 104 27.26 -16.14 -15.03
C ARG A 104 26.76 -15.76 -13.64
N LEU A 105 25.88 -14.79 -13.58
CA LEU A 105 25.17 -14.42 -12.35
C LEU A 105 24.10 -15.48 -12.05
N LEU A 106 24.18 -16.13 -10.88
CA LEU A 106 23.23 -17.17 -10.45
C LEU A 106 22.16 -16.62 -9.54
N PHE A 107 22.54 -15.78 -8.55
CA PHE A 107 21.63 -15.16 -7.58
C PHE A 107 22.06 -13.71 -7.32
N THR A 108 21.10 -12.86 -6.97
CA THR A 108 21.33 -11.47 -6.57
C THR A 108 20.29 -11.01 -5.55
N THR A 109 20.59 -9.96 -4.77
CA THR A 109 19.57 -9.22 -4.02
C THR A 109 18.71 -8.40 -4.98
N ASP A 110 17.39 -8.41 -4.80
CA ASP A 110 16.41 -7.61 -5.56
C ASP A 110 15.74 -6.53 -4.71
N THR A 111 16.08 -6.48 -3.43
CA THR A 111 15.48 -5.58 -2.45
C THR A 111 16.52 -4.60 -1.91
N PHE A 112 16.15 -3.33 -1.82
CA PHE A 112 16.94 -2.32 -1.13
C PHE A 112 16.85 -2.54 0.38
N THR A 113 17.97 -2.89 1.02
CA THR A 113 18.06 -3.08 2.48
C THR A 113 18.90 -1.96 3.05
N PRO A 114 18.31 -0.94 3.70
CA PRO A 114 19.05 0.17 4.30
C PRO A 114 19.93 -0.34 5.44
N VAL A 115 21.17 0.16 5.52
CA VAL A 115 22.15 -0.19 6.55
C VAL A 115 22.85 1.07 7.06
N LEU A 116 23.52 1.00 8.20
CA LEU A 116 24.32 2.05 8.86
C LEU A 116 23.49 3.25 9.35
N THR A 117 22.76 3.90 8.45
CA THR A 117 21.95 5.08 8.78
C THR A 117 20.46 4.73 8.58
N GLY A 118 19.70 4.59 9.68
CA GLY A 118 18.26 4.28 9.63
C GLY A 118 17.89 2.85 9.26
N GLY A 119 18.86 1.95 9.22
CA GLY A 119 18.64 0.51 9.02
C GLY A 119 18.46 -0.26 10.33
N PRO A 120 18.03 -1.54 10.27
CA PRO A 120 17.96 -2.40 11.43
C PRO A 120 19.34 -2.59 12.04
N SER A 121 19.39 -2.67 13.37
CA SER A 121 20.59 -3.09 14.11
C SER A 121 20.94 -4.53 13.70
N GLN A 122 22.22 -4.80 13.55
CA GLN A 122 22.77 -6.10 13.17
C GLN A 122 22.25 -7.29 14.00
N PRO A 123 22.17 -8.51 13.40
CA PRO A 123 22.75 -8.94 12.13
C PRO A 123 21.86 -8.75 10.90
N LEU A 124 22.48 -8.44 9.75
CA LEU A 124 21.80 -8.26 8.46
C LEU A 124 21.41 -9.62 7.87
N ASN A 125 20.15 -9.75 7.42
CA ASN A 125 19.66 -10.96 6.75
C ASN A 125 19.24 -10.62 5.32
N LEU A 126 19.97 -11.13 4.33
CA LEU A 126 19.71 -10.91 2.91
C LEU A 126 19.03 -12.11 2.28
N LEU A 127 18.00 -11.88 1.50
CA LEU A 127 17.39 -12.87 0.64
C LEU A 127 17.85 -12.63 -0.79
N LEU A 128 18.47 -13.66 -1.39
CA LEU A 128 18.88 -13.66 -2.78
C LEU A 128 17.80 -14.29 -3.66
N VAL A 129 17.64 -13.78 -4.87
CA VAL A 129 16.75 -14.32 -5.89
C VAL A 129 17.56 -14.86 -7.07
N ALA A 130 17.12 -15.97 -7.66
CA ALA A 130 17.79 -16.57 -8.80
C ALA A 130 17.71 -15.66 -10.04
N VAL A 131 18.84 -15.47 -10.73
CA VAL A 131 18.93 -14.71 -11.97
C VAL A 131 18.97 -15.68 -13.15
N GLY A 132 18.12 -15.45 -14.16
CA GLY A 132 18.09 -16.29 -15.37
C GLY A 132 17.59 -17.73 -15.13
N ALA A 133 17.08 -18.04 -13.94
CA ALA A 133 16.12 -19.11 -13.85
C ALA A 133 14.91 -18.66 -14.66
N ALA A 134 14.73 -19.18 -15.87
CA ALA A 134 13.39 -19.28 -16.40
C ALA A 134 12.58 -19.81 -15.25
N ARG A 135 11.62 -19.00 -14.75
CA ARG A 135 10.62 -19.44 -13.77
C ARG A 135 10.23 -20.84 -14.23
N PRO A 136 10.39 -21.93 -13.43
CA PRO A 136 10.03 -23.26 -13.88
C PRO A 136 8.67 -23.10 -14.53
N PRO A 137 8.40 -23.71 -15.71
CA PRO A 137 7.16 -23.49 -16.43
C PRO A 137 6.07 -23.64 -15.37
N ALA A 138 5.45 -22.53 -15.03
CA ALA A 138 4.43 -22.52 -14.02
C ALA A 138 3.50 -23.63 -14.46
N ARG A 139 3.20 -24.61 -13.58
CA ARG A 139 2.06 -25.52 -13.82
C ARG A 139 1.00 -24.66 -14.46
N PRO A 140 0.44 -25.02 -15.64
CA PRO A 140 -0.41 -24.12 -16.40
C PRO A 140 -1.35 -23.45 -15.40
N SER A 141 -1.15 -22.16 -15.20
CA SER A 141 -1.88 -21.44 -14.17
C SER A 141 -3.35 -21.61 -14.57
N ARG A 142 -4.21 -22.05 -13.65
CA ARG A 142 -5.65 -22.19 -13.95
C ARG A 142 -6.29 -20.88 -14.43
N LEU A 143 -5.52 -19.80 -14.37
CA LEU A 143 -5.89 -18.47 -14.87
C LEU A 143 -5.34 -18.17 -16.27
N GLY A 144 -4.52 -19.08 -16.86
CA GLY A 144 -3.82 -18.83 -18.10
C GLY A 144 -2.71 -17.78 -17.93
N ARG A 145 -2.33 -17.12 -19.05
CA ARG A 145 -1.28 -16.08 -19.06
C ARG A 145 -1.83 -14.78 -18.45
N LEU A 146 -1.03 -14.12 -17.60
CA LEU A 146 -1.32 -12.81 -17.02
C LEU A 146 -0.36 -11.75 -17.58
N PRO A 147 -0.75 -10.44 -17.68
CA PRO A 147 -2.04 -9.90 -17.25
C PRO A 147 -3.20 -10.37 -18.13
N ALA A 148 -4.42 -10.36 -17.57
CA ALA A 148 -5.62 -10.77 -18.28
C ALA A 148 -6.86 -10.09 -17.72
N SER A 149 -7.86 -9.91 -18.59
CA SER A 149 -9.16 -9.33 -18.27
C SER A 149 -10.29 -10.31 -18.59
N TRP A 150 -11.30 -10.32 -17.73
CA TRP A 150 -12.55 -11.08 -17.93
C TRP A 150 -13.73 -10.13 -17.80
N ARG A 151 -14.75 -10.34 -18.64
CA ARG A 151 -15.98 -9.55 -18.62
C ARG A 151 -17.20 -10.42 -18.79
N GLY A 152 -18.31 -10.04 -18.15
CA GLY A 152 -19.59 -10.70 -18.30
C GLY A 152 -20.70 -9.95 -17.61
N ASP A 153 -21.92 -10.16 -18.11
CA ASP A 153 -23.13 -9.56 -17.57
C ASP A 153 -23.79 -10.60 -16.65
N LEU A 154 -23.85 -10.27 -15.37
CA LEU A 154 -24.39 -11.12 -14.32
C LEU A 154 -25.71 -10.55 -13.78
N PRO A 155 -26.66 -11.40 -13.37
CA PRO A 155 -27.90 -10.94 -12.75
C PRO A 155 -27.60 -10.26 -11.41
N ALA A 156 -28.37 -9.22 -11.13
CA ALA A 156 -28.37 -8.50 -9.86
C ALA A 156 -29.80 -8.26 -9.40
N ALA A 157 -29.99 -7.94 -8.12
CA ALA A 157 -31.29 -7.55 -7.61
C ALA A 157 -31.76 -6.26 -8.31
N GLY A 158 -32.75 -6.39 -9.20
CA GLY A 158 -33.33 -5.29 -9.96
C GLY A 158 -32.65 -4.98 -11.29
N GLY A 159 -31.95 -5.96 -11.91
CA GLY A 159 -31.41 -5.78 -13.25
C GLY A 159 -30.14 -6.58 -13.55
N THR A 160 -29.32 -6.04 -14.42
CA THR A 160 -28.10 -6.68 -14.89
C THR A 160 -26.88 -5.83 -14.53
N THR A 161 -25.83 -6.47 -14.01
CA THR A 161 -24.56 -5.83 -13.72
C THR A 161 -23.46 -6.40 -14.59
N ARG A 162 -22.78 -5.54 -15.33
CA ARG A 162 -21.56 -5.90 -16.03
C ARG A 162 -20.38 -5.91 -15.07
N TRP A 163 -19.73 -7.05 -14.99
CA TRP A 163 -18.52 -7.25 -14.24
C TRP A 163 -17.32 -7.26 -15.16
N GLN A 164 -16.27 -6.56 -14.79
CA GLN A 164 -14.95 -6.70 -15.39
C GLN A 164 -13.93 -6.92 -14.29
N VAL A 165 -13.07 -7.91 -14.47
CA VAL A 165 -11.97 -8.25 -13.54
C VAL A 165 -10.69 -8.28 -14.33
N ASP A 166 -9.72 -7.48 -13.89
CA ASP A 166 -8.37 -7.44 -14.44
C ASP A 166 -7.41 -7.97 -13.40
N LEU A 167 -6.62 -8.99 -13.76
CA LEU A 167 -5.61 -9.58 -12.90
C LEU A 167 -4.22 -9.29 -13.44
N ALA A 168 -3.38 -8.68 -12.60
CA ALA A 168 -1.98 -8.48 -12.89
C ALA A 168 -1.11 -9.64 -12.37
N ALA A 169 -0.01 -9.93 -13.04
CA ALA A 169 0.96 -10.94 -12.60
C ALA A 169 1.61 -10.61 -11.24
N SER A 170 1.57 -9.34 -10.82
CA SER A 170 2.04 -8.86 -9.50
C SER A 170 1.18 -9.33 -8.32
N GLY A 171 0.01 -9.96 -8.57
CA GLY A 171 -0.94 -10.36 -7.54
C GLY A 171 -1.95 -9.26 -7.18
N SER A 172 -2.00 -8.14 -7.92
CA SER A 172 -3.03 -7.12 -7.79
C SER A 172 -4.18 -7.35 -8.76
N PHE A 173 -5.37 -6.87 -8.40
CA PHE A 173 -6.54 -6.86 -9.28
C PHE A 173 -7.17 -5.48 -9.34
N GLN A 174 -7.92 -5.27 -10.43
CA GLN A 174 -8.90 -4.20 -10.58
C GLN A 174 -10.25 -4.85 -10.92
N LEU A 175 -11.31 -4.34 -10.32
CA LEU A 175 -12.68 -4.82 -10.50
C LEU A 175 -13.57 -3.62 -10.81
N ARG A 176 -14.38 -3.73 -11.86
CA ARG A 176 -15.44 -2.78 -12.17
C ARG A 176 -16.79 -3.48 -12.22
N GLN A 177 -17.78 -2.88 -11.59
CA GLN A 177 -19.19 -3.25 -11.68
C GLN A 177 -19.96 -2.09 -12.31
N THR A 178 -20.61 -2.33 -13.44
CA THR A 178 -21.47 -1.33 -14.11
C THR A 178 -22.92 -1.82 -14.06
N PHE A 179 -23.79 -1.07 -13.42
CA PHE A 179 -25.22 -1.36 -13.36
C PHE A 179 -25.89 -0.87 -14.63
N LEU A 180 -26.27 -1.80 -15.53
CA LEU A 180 -26.72 -1.48 -16.88
C LEU A 180 -28.11 -0.81 -16.90
N ASP A 181 -28.93 -1.09 -15.90
CA ASP A 181 -30.32 -0.63 -15.80
C ASP A 181 -30.44 0.67 -14.98
N ARG A 182 -29.33 1.40 -14.77
CA ARG A 182 -29.31 2.63 -13.98
C ARG A 182 -28.62 3.76 -14.73
N PRO A 183 -29.09 5.02 -14.53
CA PRO A 183 -28.35 6.17 -15.01
C PRO A 183 -27.03 6.35 -14.23
N ALA A 184 -26.08 7.07 -14.82
CA ALA A 184 -24.84 7.44 -14.16
C ALA A 184 -25.10 8.33 -12.91
N PRO A 185 -24.29 8.19 -11.84
CA PRO A 185 -23.16 7.29 -11.69
C PRO A 185 -23.61 5.85 -11.40
N ASN A 186 -23.26 4.93 -12.28
CA ASN A 186 -23.65 3.52 -12.21
C ASN A 186 -22.46 2.55 -12.22
N GLN A 187 -21.25 3.08 -12.04
CA GLN A 187 -20.01 2.30 -12.00
C GLN A 187 -19.40 2.32 -10.60
N PHE A 188 -18.93 1.15 -10.17
CA PHE A 188 -18.23 0.98 -8.90
C PHE A 188 -16.96 0.20 -9.14
N ASP A 189 -15.84 0.80 -8.75
CA ASP A 189 -14.53 0.23 -8.91
C ASP A 189 -13.98 -0.26 -7.56
N ASP A 190 -13.18 -1.34 -7.61
CA ASP A 190 -12.40 -1.84 -6.47
C ASP A 190 -11.03 -2.28 -6.95
N ILE A 191 -10.06 -2.16 -6.05
CA ILE A 191 -8.69 -2.63 -6.25
C ILE A 191 -8.22 -3.40 -5.02
N GLY A 192 -7.29 -4.33 -5.22
CA GLY A 192 -6.75 -5.09 -4.12
C GLY A 192 -5.78 -6.17 -4.59
N ARG A 193 -5.69 -7.22 -3.79
CA ARG A 193 -4.83 -8.37 -4.08
C ARG A 193 -5.66 -9.61 -4.38
N TRP A 194 -5.15 -10.39 -5.31
CA TRP A 194 -5.75 -11.69 -5.61
C TRP A 194 -4.84 -12.84 -5.20
N ARG A 195 -5.43 -13.97 -4.91
CA ARG A 195 -4.75 -15.24 -4.68
C ARG A 195 -5.61 -16.41 -5.15
N LEU A 196 -4.96 -17.52 -5.49
CA LEU A 196 -5.63 -18.82 -5.62
C LEU A 196 -5.53 -19.53 -4.27
N GLU A 197 -6.65 -20.03 -3.77
CA GLU A 197 -6.66 -20.82 -2.53
C GLU A 197 -6.05 -22.20 -2.78
N PRO A 198 -5.11 -22.63 -1.91
CA PRO A 198 -4.59 -23.99 -2.00
C PRO A 198 -5.72 -25.03 -1.83
N GLY A 199 -5.71 -26.05 -2.68
CA GLY A 199 -6.69 -27.15 -2.63
C GLY A 199 -8.00 -26.89 -3.37
N SER A 200 -8.71 -25.82 -3.08
CA SER A 200 -9.94 -25.45 -3.80
C SER A 200 -9.67 -24.78 -5.13
N GLU A 201 -8.47 -24.19 -5.30
CA GLU A 201 -8.04 -23.41 -6.46
C GLU A 201 -9.00 -22.26 -6.82
N ARG A 202 -9.81 -21.82 -5.85
CA ARG A 202 -10.68 -20.66 -6.01
C ARG A 202 -9.84 -19.39 -6.12
N LEU A 203 -10.22 -18.53 -7.05
CA LEU A 203 -9.69 -17.17 -7.13
C LEU A 203 -10.39 -16.31 -6.09
N VAL A 204 -9.61 -15.74 -5.19
CA VAL A 204 -10.08 -14.83 -4.15
C VAL A 204 -9.56 -13.44 -4.45
N LEU A 205 -10.46 -12.47 -4.58
CA LEU A 205 -10.16 -11.05 -4.71
C LEU A 205 -10.39 -10.39 -3.35
N GLN A 206 -9.32 -9.93 -2.72
CA GLN A 206 -9.35 -9.20 -1.45
C GLN A 206 -9.16 -7.71 -1.75
N GLY A 207 -10.24 -6.97 -1.83
CA GLY A 207 -10.24 -5.53 -2.06
C GLY A 207 -10.01 -4.71 -0.80
N GLY A 208 -9.90 -3.39 -0.98
CA GLY A 208 -9.66 -2.45 0.12
C GLY A 208 -10.83 -2.32 1.08
N ARG A 209 -12.07 -2.41 0.61
CA ARG A 209 -13.27 -2.07 1.40
C ARG A 209 -14.42 -3.07 1.35
N GLU A 210 -14.46 -3.97 0.39
CA GLU A 210 -15.56 -4.92 0.25
C GLU A 210 -15.17 -6.32 0.72
N ALA A 211 -16.16 -7.14 1.04
CA ALA A 211 -15.95 -8.54 1.33
C ALA A 211 -15.22 -9.22 0.16
N PRO A 212 -14.43 -10.26 0.41
CA PRO A 212 -13.76 -10.98 -0.66
C PRO A 212 -14.73 -11.42 -1.74
N VAL A 213 -14.30 -11.30 -2.99
CA VAL A 213 -15.05 -11.79 -4.15
C VAL A 213 -14.42 -13.09 -4.60
N PHE A 214 -15.26 -14.11 -4.78
CA PHE A 214 -14.80 -15.45 -5.12
C PHE A 214 -15.20 -15.80 -6.56
N PHE A 215 -14.22 -16.40 -7.26
CA PHE A 215 -14.46 -17.01 -8.57
C PHE A 215 -13.87 -18.41 -8.63
N GLN A 216 -14.46 -19.24 -9.47
CA GLN A 216 -13.91 -20.54 -9.86
C GLN A 216 -13.36 -20.42 -11.28
N PRO A 217 -12.04 -20.54 -11.49
CA PRO A 217 -11.49 -20.62 -12.84
C PRO A 217 -11.98 -21.87 -13.57
N LEU A 218 -12.43 -21.69 -14.82
CA LEU A 218 -12.91 -22.75 -15.69
C LEU A 218 -12.13 -22.75 -17.00
N ALA A 219 -12.07 -23.92 -17.66
CA ALA A 219 -11.47 -24.07 -19.00
C ALA A 219 -10.06 -23.46 -19.11
N GLY A 220 -9.17 -23.73 -18.14
CA GLY A 220 -7.80 -23.23 -18.15
C GLY A 220 -7.68 -21.71 -17.98
N GLY A 221 -8.72 -21.06 -17.44
CA GLY A 221 -8.75 -19.60 -17.21
C GLY A 221 -9.49 -18.82 -18.29
N GLU A 222 -10.09 -19.50 -19.27
CA GLU A 222 -10.92 -18.83 -20.30
C GLU A 222 -12.22 -18.28 -19.72
N ARG A 223 -12.69 -18.85 -18.62
CA ARG A 223 -13.89 -18.38 -17.93
C ARG A 223 -13.67 -18.29 -16.43
N GLN A 224 -14.38 -17.37 -15.79
CA GLN A 224 -14.43 -17.21 -14.33
C GLN A 224 -15.88 -17.34 -13.89
N ARG A 225 -16.23 -18.42 -13.17
CA ARG A 225 -17.54 -18.55 -12.56
C ARG A 225 -17.59 -17.75 -11.26
N LYS A 226 -18.54 -16.84 -11.14
CA LYS A 226 -18.80 -16.12 -9.89
C LYS A 226 -19.33 -17.07 -8.83
N LEU A 227 -18.78 -17.00 -7.62
CA LEU A 227 -19.25 -17.76 -6.47
C LEU A 227 -19.99 -16.83 -5.49
N ASP A 228 -20.72 -17.41 -4.55
CA ASP A 228 -21.36 -16.68 -3.45
C ASP A 228 -20.32 -16.14 -2.42
N LEU A 229 -20.79 -15.53 -1.34
CA LEU A 229 -19.92 -14.97 -0.30
C LEU A 229 -19.22 -16.04 0.55
N GLN A 230 -19.66 -17.28 0.50
CA GLN A 230 -19.05 -18.43 1.14
C GLN A 230 -18.11 -19.19 0.19
N GLY A 231 -17.97 -18.69 -1.04
CA GLY A 231 -17.16 -19.33 -2.08
C GLY A 231 -17.80 -20.61 -2.65
N GLN A 232 -19.13 -20.73 -2.59
CA GLN A 232 -19.86 -21.86 -3.16
C GLN A 232 -20.48 -21.46 -4.51
N PRO A 233 -20.73 -22.44 -5.42
CA PRO A 233 -21.45 -22.19 -6.67
C PRO A 233 -22.84 -21.62 -6.42
N ILE A 234 -23.19 -20.57 -7.16
CA ILE A 234 -24.53 -19.99 -7.12
C ILE A 234 -25.48 -20.90 -7.90
N LEU A 235 -26.48 -21.45 -7.21
CA LEU A 235 -27.50 -22.26 -7.85
C LEU A 235 -28.52 -21.35 -8.54
N SER A 236 -28.29 -21.08 -9.83
CA SER A 236 -29.15 -20.20 -10.65
C SER A 236 -29.18 -20.69 -12.10
N ARG A 237 -30.29 -20.38 -12.82
CA ARG A 237 -30.40 -20.58 -14.27
C ARG A 237 -29.83 -19.40 -15.07
N HIS A 238 -29.48 -18.31 -14.41
CA HIS A 238 -28.89 -17.12 -15.03
C HIS A 238 -27.38 -17.26 -15.21
N ASN A 239 -26.79 -16.43 -16.06
CA ASN A 239 -25.36 -16.41 -16.28
C ASN A 239 -24.62 -16.07 -14.96
N ASP A 240 -23.64 -16.90 -14.62
CA ASP A 240 -22.76 -16.74 -13.48
C ASP A 240 -21.28 -16.62 -13.90
N GLN A 241 -21.00 -16.43 -15.21
CA GLN A 241 -19.65 -16.52 -15.75
C GLN A 241 -19.21 -15.25 -16.46
N LEU A 242 -17.93 -14.93 -16.27
CA LEU A 242 -17.19 -13.95 -17.03
C LEU A 242 -16.35 -14.67 -18.08
N GLN A 243 -16.25 -14.08 -19.28
CA GLN A 243 -15.43 -14.57 -20.39
C GLN A 243 -14.11 -13.80 -20.43
N ARG A 244 -13.02 -14.50 -20.74
CA ARG A 244 -11.73 -13.89 -20.96
C ARG A 244 -11.76 -13.01 -22.21
N LEU A 245 -11.18 -11.82 -22.12
CA LEU A 245 -11.01 -10.95 -23.28
C LEU A 245 -9.80 -11.40 -24.10
N ALA A 246 -9.86 -11.21 -25.41
CA ALA A 246 -8.78 -11.58 -26.34
C ALA A 246 -7.47 -10.84 -26.03
N ALA A 247 -7.58 -9.60 -25.57
CA ALA A 247 -6.46 -8.78 -25.07
C ALA A 247 -6.85 -8.19 -23.71
N PRO A 248 -5.87 -7.92 -22.82
CA PRO A 248 -6.13 -7.16 -21.60
C PRO A 248 -6.70 -5.79 -21.93
N GLU A 249 -7.80 -5.43 -21.28
CA GLU A 249 -8.41 -4.10 -21.33
C GLU A 249 -8.38 -3.49 -19.93
N PRO A 250 -7.30 -2.79 -19.54
CA PRO A 250 -7.14 -2.31 -18.18
C PRO A 250 -8.24 -1.34 -17.78
N ILE A 251 -8.88 -1.61 -16.64
CA ILE A 251 -9.79 -0.67 -16.00
C ILE A 251 -9.02 0.58 -15.60
N GLU A 252 -9.62 1.74 -15.76
CA GLU A 252 -9.18 2.98 -15.14
C GLU A 252 -10.03 3.23 -13.89
N PRO A 253 -9.62 2.70 -12.72
CA PRO A 253 -10.47 2.76 -11.54
C PRO A 253 -10.51 4.16 -10.96
N ARG A 254 -11.74 4.61 -10.65
CA ARG A 254 -12.02 5.85 -9.95
C ARG A 254 -12.62 5.53 -8.60
N LEU A 255 -11.86 5.79 -7.53
CA LEU A 255 -12.27 5.36 -6.20
C LEU A 255 -11.57 6.17 -5.11
N HIS A 256 -12.07 5.98 -3.89
CA HIS A 256 -11.44 6.51 -2.69
C HIS A 256 -10.24 5.63 -2.31
N LEU A 257 -9.10 6.26 -2.05
CA LEU A 257 -7.81 5.62 -1.86
C LEU A 257 -7.13 6.05 -0.56
N LEU A 258 -6.49 5.09 0.09
CA LEU A 258 -5.48 5.31 1.10
C LEU A 258 -4.11 4.93 0.54
N GLY A 259 -3.10 5.74 0.78
CA GLY A 259 -1.75 5.46 0.32
C GLY A 259 -0.68 6.24 1.06
N MET A 260 0.53 5.71 1.05
CA MET A 260 1.71 6.38 1.57
C MET A 260 2.28 7.29 0.48
N PHE A 261 2.02 8.58 0.60
CA PHE A 261 2.49 9.59 -0.35
C PHE A 261 3.86 10.11 0.06
N SER A 262 4.74 10.30 -0.90
CA SER A 262 6.05 10.94 -0.72
C SER A 262 6.35 11.86 -1.90
N TYR A 263 7.04 12.95 -1.61
CA TYR A 263 7.52 13.92 -2.61
C TYR A 263 8.99 14.19 -2.37
N LEU A 264 9.80 13.95 -3.39
CA LEU A 264 11.25 14.15 -3.33
C LEU A 264 11.77 14.50 -4.74
N ALA A 265 12.56 15.57 -4.85
CA ALA A 265 13.21 16.00 -6.10
C ALA A 265 12.22 16.04 -7.29
N ASP A 266 11.10 16.75 -7.11
CA ASP A 266 10.02 16.94 -8.08
C ASP A 266 9.31 15.64 -8.53
N ALA A 267 9.59 14.52 -7.86
CA ALA A 267 8.92 13.24 -8.08
C ALA A 267 7.89 12.95 -6.98
N ALA A 268 6.63 13.04 -7.32
CA ALA A 268 5.52 12.67 -6.46
C ALA A 268 5.15 11.20 -6.67
N ARG A 269 5.16 10.41 -5.60
CA ARG A 269 4.79 8.99 -5.64
C ARG A 269 3.85 8.62 -4.51
N ILE A 270 3.00 7.65 -4.78
CA ILE A 270 2.11 7.07 -3.77
C ILE A 270 2.20 5.55 -3.79
N ARG A 271 2.35 4.94 -2.63
CA ARG A 271 2.21 3.50 -2.46
C ARG A 271 0.82 3.19 -1.92
N LEU A 272 -0.03 2.61 -2.76
CA LEU A 272 -1.42 2.29 -2.43
C LEU A 272 -1.50 1.25 -1.31
N CYS A 273 -2.30 1.51 -0.28
CA CYS A 273 -2.46 0.58 0.84
C CYS A 273 -3.14 -0.74 0.42
N ALA A 274 -4.12 -0.68 -0.47
CA ALA A 274 -4.89 -1.84 -0.90
C ALA A 274 -4.07 -2.86 -1.72
N THR A 275 -3.13 -2.38 -2.54
CA THR A 275 -2.37 -3.23 -3.47
C THR A 275 -0.88 -3.34 -3.12
N GLY A 276 -0.35 -2.35 -2.39
CA GLY A 276 1.09 -2.17 -2.18
C GLY A 276 1.82 -1.63 -3.42
N ALA A 277 1.11 -1.39 -4.54
CA ALA A 277 1.69 -0.84 -5.76
C ALA A 277 2.13 0.62 -5.55
N SER A 278 3.29 0.97 -6.11
CA SER A 278 3.80 2.34 -6.11
C SER A 278 3.54 2.97 -7.48
N LEU A 279 2.79 4.08 -7.49
CA LEU A 279 2.43 4.83 -8.68
C LEU A 279 3.02 6.24 -8.63
N PRO A 280 3.43 6.82 -9.76
CA PRO A 280 3.63 8.26 -9.85
C PRO A 280 2.29 8.96 -9.67
N VAL A 281 2.35 10.18 -9.13
CA VAL A 281 1.16 11.04 -8.97
C VAL A 281 1.25 12.16 -9.98
N ALA A 282 0.24 12.24 -10.87
CA ALA A 282 0.18 13.27 -11.88
C ALA A 282 -0.04 14.66 -11.24
N MET A 283 0.64 15.67 -11.75
CA MET A 283 0.51 17.06 -11.27
C MET A 283 -0.77 17.73 -11.80
N GLU A 284 -1.89 17.00 -11.73
CA GLU A 284 -3.22 17.38 -12.22
C GLU A 284 -4.23 17.38 -11.08
N GLY A 285 -5.40 17.97 -11.33
CA GLY A 285 -6.51 17.99 -10.39
C GLY A 285 -6.13 18.65 -9.05
N ASP A 286 -6.38 17.95 -7.97
CA ASP A 286 -6.18 18.47 -6.60
C ASP A 286 -4.75 18.24 -6.07
N TYR A 287 -3.80 17.90 -6.96
CA TYR A 287 -2.39 17.62 -6.61
C TYR A 287 -1.77 18.73 -5.75
N ARG A 288 -1.98 20.02 -6.14
CA ARG A 288 -1.40 21.15 -5.41
C ARG A 288 -1.88 21.24 -3.95
N ARG A 289 -3.11 20.80 -3.66
CA ARG A 289 -3.62 20.73 -2.29
C ARG A 289 -2.96 19.60 -1.51
N LEU A 290 -2.83 18.44 -2.13
CA LEU A 290 -2.11 17.29 -1.54
C LEU A 290 -0.66 17.66 -1.22
N GLU A 291 0.08 18.22 -2.17
CA GLU A 291 1.49 18.63 -2.01
C GLU A 291 1.64 19.63 -0.87
N ARG A 292 0.83 20.68 -0.84
CA ARG A 292 0.86 21.71 0.22
C ARG A 292 0.60 21.09 1.60
N ALA A 293 -0.43 20.26 1.72
CA ALA A 293 -0.77 19.60 2.98
C ALA A 293 0.33 18.64 3.44
N TYR A 294 0.95 17.91 2.52
CA TYR A 294 2.07 17.02 2.80
C TYR A 294 3.28 17.81 3.33
N LEU A 295 3.67 18.92 2.66
CA LEU A 295 4.80 19.74 3.08
C LEU A 295 4.56 20.41 4.43
N GLN A 296 3.33 20.84 4.72
CA GLN A 296 2.95 21.40 6.03
C GLN A 296 2.97 20.37 7.16
N ALA A 297 2.68 19.10 6.84
CA ALA A 297 2.63 18.02 7.81
C ALA A 297 4.01 17.39 8.12
N LEU A 298 5.05 17.77 7.38
CA LEU A 298 6.40 17.25 7.58
C LEU A 298 7.11 18.01 8.71
N PRO A 299 7.50 17.33 9.81
CA PRO A 299 8.30 17.96 10.85
C PRO A 299 9.72 18.29 10.32
N GLY A 300 10.16 19.55 10.45
CA GLY A 300 11.55 19.93 10.25
C GLY A 300 12.11 19.78 8.83
N GLY A 301 11.26 19.79 7.78
CA GLY A 301 11.71 19.77 6.38
C GLY A 301 12.27 18.43 5.89
N ALA A 302 11.92 17.31 6.51
CA ALA A 302 12.33 15.97 6.10
C ALA A 302 11.63 15.53 4.79
N SER A 303 12.06 16.09 3.65
CA SER A 303 11.52 15.73 2.32
C SER A 303 11.69 14.24 2.03
N GLY A 304 10.71 13.67 1.31
CA GLY A 304 10.72 12.26 0.90
C GLY A 304 10.18 11.28 1.95
N ARG A 305 9.87 11.69 3.18
CA ARG A 305 9.27 10.82 4.20
C ARG A 305 7.83 10.48 3.81
N PRO A 306 7.46 9.18 3.69
CA PRO A 306 6.09 8.81 3.35
C PRO A 306 5.09 9.20 4.46
N LEU A 307 3.99 9.86 4.10
CA LEU A 307 2.85 10.11 4.97
C LEU A 307 1.61 9.44 4.42
N LEU A 308 0.78 8.92 5.32
CA LEU A 308 -0.52 8.38 4.93
C LEU A 308 -1.42 9.50 4.45
N VAL A 309 -1.99 9.34 3.27
CA VAL A 309 -2.96 10.27 2.68
C VAL A 309 -4.24 9.55 2.30
N ASN A 310 -5.31 10.32 2.33
CA ASN A 310 -6.65 9.92 1.97
C ASN A 310 -7.15 10.81 0.84
N LEU A 311 -7.61 10.22 -0.26
CA LEU A 311 -8.01 10.96 -1.46
C LEU A 311 -9.01 10.18 -2.32
N GLU A 312 -9.71 10.88 -3.19
CA GLU A 312 -10.40 10.28 -4.35
C GLU A 312 -9.52 10.47 -5.58
N GLY A 313 -9.37 9.43 -6.37
CA GLY A 313 -8.47 9.48 -7.52
C GLY A 313 -8.82 8.51 -8.62
N LEU A 314 -8.29 8.83 -9.78
CA LEU A 314 -8.36 8.04 -10.99
C LEU A 314 -6.98 7.43 -11.27
N ILE A 315 -6.92 6.10 -11.40
CA ILE A 315 -5.70 5.43 -11.85
C ILE A 315 -5.80 5.22 -13.35
N THR A 316 -4.98 5.92 -14.10
CA THR A 316 -5.01 5.94 -15.58
C THR A 316 -3.61 6.10 -16.14
N ASP A 317 -3.45 5.87 -17.44
CA ASP A 317 -2.16 6.07 -18.09
C ASP A 317 -1.95 7.56 -18.38
N ARG A 318 -0.75 8.07 -18.06
CA ARG A 318 -0.32 9.44 -18.31
C ARG A 318 1.01 9.44 -19.08
N PRO A 319 1.25 10.45 -19.91
CA PRO A 319 2.56 10.64 -20.52
C PRO A 319 3.66 10.57 -19.46
N SER A 320 4.73 9.84 -19.76
CA SER A 320 5.91 9.81 -18.89
C SER A 320 6.53 11.21 -18.79
N ALA A 321 7.05 11.56 -17.61
CA ALA A 321 7.85 12.77 -17.45
C ALA A 321 9.16 12.73 -18.27
N GLU A 322 9.61 11.53 -18.68
CA GLU A 322 10.78 11.36 -19.53
C GLU A 322 10.38 11.30 -21.00
N PRO A 323 10.89 12.21 -21.85
CA PRO A 323 10.60 12.23 -23.29
C PRO A 323 10.94 10.88 -23.95
N GLY A 324 10.03 10.38 -24.79
CA GLY A 324 10.23 9.15 -25.56
C GLY A 324 9.91 7.84 -24.83
N ARG A 325 9.52 7.90 -23.56
CA ARG A 325 8.97 6.72 -22.85
C ARG A 325 7.49 6.53 -23.12
N ALA A 326 7.05 5.27 -23.05
CA ALA A 326 5.64 4.91 -23.10
C ALA A 326 4.86 5.56 -21.93
N PRO A 327 3.55 5.82 -22.10
CA PRO A 327 2.69 6.26 -21.01
C PRO A 327 2.84 5.34 -19.78
N GLU A 328 2.82 5.95 -18.59
CA GLU A 328 2.99 5.26 -17.33
C GLU A 328 1.69 5.30 -16.53
N ARG A 329 1.34 4.14 -15.92
CA ARG A 329 0.19 4.04 -15.03
C ARG A 329 0.37 4.96 -13.82
N SER A 330 -0.46 5.99 -13.71
CA SER A 330 -0.33 7.09 -12.76
C SER A 330 -1.62 7.31 -11.98
N LEU A 331 -1.50 7.94 -10.81
CA LEU A 331 -2.65 8.41 -10.04
C LEU A 331 -2.90 9.89 -10.35
N VAL A 332 -4.11 10.21 -10.78
CA VAL A 332 -4.64 11.59 -10.82
C VAL A 332 -5.44 11.81 -9.56
N VAL A 333 -5.08 12.83 -8.78
CA VAL A 333 -5.81 13.21 -7.55
C VAL A 333 -7.00 14.06 -7.94
N GLU A 334 -8.19 13.47 -7.99
CA GLU A 334 -9.41 14.21 -8.32
C GLU A 334 -9.89 15.05 -7.15
N ARG A 335 -9.71 14.52 -5.91
CA ARG A 335 -10.03 15.23 -4.67
C ARG A 335 -9.10 14.77 -3.55
N PHE A 336 -8.38 15.69 -2.97
CA PHE A 336 -7.62 15.46 -1.76
C PHE A 336 -8.53 15.55 -0.54
N VAL A 337 -8.47 14.56 0.36
CA VAL A 337 -9.29 14.50 1.57
C VAL A 337 -8.49 14.85 2.83
N GLY A 338 -7.29 14.29 2.99
CA GLY A 338 -6.49 14.57 4.18
C GLY A 338 -5.14 13.87 4.21
N VAL A 339 -4.25 14.36 5.08
CA VAL A 339 -2.98 13.73 5.44
C VAL A 339 -3.01 13.31 6.91
N HIS A 340 -2.43 12.17 7.22
CA HIS A 340 -2.45 11.54 8.55
C HIS A 340 -1.01 11.29 9.02
N PRO A 341 -0.35 12.30 9.64
CA PRO A 341 1.02 12.16 10.13
C PRO A 341 1.11 11.13 11.25
N GLY A 342 2.13 10.26 11.19
CA GLY A 342 2.34 9.20 12.17
C GLY A 342 1.50 7.94 11.95
N GLU A 343 0.57 7.95 11.01
CA GLU A 343 -0.20 6.77 10.63
C GLU A 343 0.42 6.03 9.45
N GLY A 344 0.16 4.73 9.36
CA GLY A 344 0.56 3.86 8.25
C GLY A 344 -0.65 3.25 7.56
N CYS A 345 -0.41 2.48 6.50
CA CYS A 345 -1.49 1.72 5.87
C CYS A 345 -2.23 0.85 6.89
N PRO A 346 -3.59 0.81 6.85
CA PRO A 346 -4.37 -0.11 7.67
C PRO A 346 -3.90 -1.55 7.44
N ARG A 347 -3.70 -2.29 8.53
CA ARG A 347 -3.31 -3.71 8.44
C ARG A 347 -4.52 -4.57 8.14
N VAL A 348 -4.27 -5.65 7.41
CA VAL A 348 -5.26 -6.72 7.25
C VAL A 348 -5.52 -7.35 8.63
N PRO A 349 -6.77 -7.65 9.01
CA PRO A 349 -7.07 -8.23 10.32
C PRO A 349 -6.26 -9.51 10.59
N GLY A 350 -5.46 -9.51 11.69
CA GLY A 350 -4.64 -10.66 12.10
C GLY A 350 -3.26 -10.36 12.70
N GLU A 351 -2.71 -9.15 12.56
CA GLU A 351 -1.39 -8.79 13.13
C GLU A 351 -1.48 -7.76 14.27
N ALA A 352 -0.85 -8.09 15.40
CA ALA A 352 -0.81 -7.24 16.61
C ALA A 352 0.21 -6.10 16.52
N THR A 353 -0.09 -4.96 17.16
CA THR A 353 0.67 -3.70 17.06
C THR A 353 1.20 -3.12 18.36
N PRO A 354 2.25 -2.28 18.34
CA PRO A 354 2.57 -1.31 19.40
C PRO A 354 1.78 0.01 19.23
N ARG A 355 1.39 0.61 20.34
CA ARG A 355 0.58 1.84 20.42
C ARG A 355 1.41 3.12 20.18
N THR A 356 0.90 4.04 19.34
CA THR A 356 1.41 5.40 19.14
C THR A 356 0.42 6.44 19.73
N PRO A 357 0.87 7.62 20.21
CA PRO A 357 0.03 8.58 20.93
C PRO A 357 -1.08 9.23 20.06
N LEU A 358 -2.20 9.54 20.68
CA LEU A 358 -3.50 9.83 20.08
C LEU A 358 -3.67 11.33 19.78
N VAL A 359 -3.80 11.68 18.51
CA VAL A 359 -4.43 12.96 18.10
C VAL A 359 -5.95 12.81 18.20
N LYS A 360 -6.66 13.84 18.70
CA LYS A 360 -8.13 13.85 18.78
C LYS A 360 -8.71 13.78 17.35
N PRO A 361 -9.52 12.78 17.02
CA PRO A 361 -10.08 12.67 15.67
C PRO A 361 -11.12 13.77 15.42
N GLU A 362 -11.14 14.28 14.18
CA GLU A 362 -12.17 15.20 13.71
C GLU A 362 -13.33 14.43 13.08
N LEU A 363 -14.54 15.00 13.09
CA LEU A 363 -15.71 14.35 12.50
C LEU A 363 -15.50 14.10 11.00
N ARG A 364 -15.00 15.10 10.26
CA ARG A 364 -14.67 15.00 8.83
C ARG A 364 -13.25 14.47 8.63
N GLY A 365 -13.01 13.72 7.56
CA GLY A 365 -11.68 13.19 7.20
C GLY A 365 -11.26 11.96 8.01
N THR A 366 -11.95 11.62 9.08
CA THR A 366 -11.69 10.41 9.87
C THR A 366 -12.52 9.23 9.31
N LEU A 367 -11.88 8.09 9.11
CA LEU A 367 -12.60 6.85 8.81
C LEU A 367 -13.18 6.29 10.11
N TRP A 368 -14.50 6.29 10.21
CA TRP A 368 -15.23 5.84 11.36
C TRP A 368 -15.74 4.41 11.15
N ARG A 369 -15.32 3.49 12.04
CA ARG A 369 -15.75 2.09 12.01
C ARG A 369 -16.84 1.85 13.03
N LEU A 370 -17.98 1.31 12.60
CA LEU A 370 -19.10 1.02 13.46
C LEU A 370 -18.72 -0.02 14.52
N GLN A 371 -18.99 0.31 15.76
CA GLN A 371 -18.86 -0.58 16.92
C GLN A 371 -20.23 -1.14 17.29
N ALA A 372 -21.27 -0.32 17.13
CA ALA A 372 -22.58 -0.68 17.64
C ALA A 372 -23.71 0.07 16.95
N LEU A 373 -24.80 -0.64 16.65
CA LEU A 373 -26.07 -0.13 16.14
C LEU A 373 -27.14 -0.34 17.22
N GLN A 374 -27.75 0.77 17.70
CA GLN A 374 -28.87 0.77 18.64
C GLN A 374 -30.16 1.06 17.89
N ASP A 375 -31.05 0.07 17.76
CA ASP A 375 -32.31 0.25 17.02
C ASP A 375 -33.52 0.64 17.90
N GLY A 376 -33.30 0.80 19.19
CA GLY A 376 -34.27 1.28 20.15
C GLY A 376 -35.16 0.22 20.83
N SER A 377 -35.03 -1.04 20.43
CA SER A 377 -35.81 -2.15 21.02
C SER A 377 -34.95 -3.05 21.94
N ASP A 378 -33.63 -3.05 21.82
CA ASP A 378 -32.72 -3.78 22.70
C ASP A 378 -31.47 -2.92 22.96
N PRO A 379 -31.07 -2.72 24.22
CA PRO A 379 -29.82 -2.03 24.57
C PRO A 379 -28.58 -2.85 24.18
N LYS A 380 -28.73 -4.07 23.67
CA LYS A 380 -27.62 -4.84 23.16
C LYS A 380 -27.17 -4.27 21.82
N LEU A 381 -25.93 -3.86 21.81
CA LEU A 381 -25.19 -3.44 20.63
C LEU A 381 -25.14 -4.59 19.62
N SER A 382 -25.72 -4.40 18.42
CA SER A 382 -25.63 -5.38 17.36
C SER A 382 -24.34 -5.17 16.59
N GLU A 383 -23.42 -6.10 16.67
CA GLU A 383 -22.24 -6.13 15.77
C GLU A 383 -22.69 -6.49 14.34
N PRO A 384 -22.08 -5.85 13.32
CA PRO A 384 -22.38 -6.21 11.94
C PRO A 384 -21.97 -7.66 11.66
N PRO A 385 -22.84 -8.48 11.08
CA PRO A 385 -22.48 -9.84 10.67
C PRO A 385 -21.48 -9.78 9.51
N GLY A 386 -20.22 -10.10 9.76
CA GLY A 386 -19.16 -10.12 8.78
C GLY A 386 -18.28 -8.87 8.82
N ARG A 387 -18.22 -8.10 7.74
CA ARG A 387 -17.39 -6.89 7.66
C ARG A 387 -17.97 -5.73 8.46
N PRO A 388 -17.15 -4.97 9.20
CA PRO A 388 -17.60 -3.77 9.91
C PRO A 388 -18.20 -2.75 8.94
N ALA A 389 -19.31 -2.14 9.31
CA ALA A 389 -19.81 -0.96 8.63
C ALA A 389 -18.88 0.22 8.91
N GLU A 390 -18.64 1.04 7.90
CA GLU A 390 -17.72 2.19 7.98
C GLU A 390 -18.35 3.42 7.34
N LEU A 391 -17.99 4.60 7.83
CA LEU A 391 -18.33 5.87 7.22
C LEU A 391 -17.15 6.85 7.24
N LEU A 392 -17.11 7.70 6.23
CA LEU A 392 -16.17 8.81 6.09
C LEU A 392 -16.93 10.04 5.61
N LEU A 393 -16.93 11.11 6.38
CA LEU A 393 -17.45 12.40 5.94
C LEU A 393 -16.31 13.18 5.28
N ALA A 394 -16.53 13.61 4.03
CA ALA A 394 -15.53 14.37 3.29
C ALA A 394 -15.23 15.71 3.97
N THR A 395 -13.98 16.18 3.87
CA THR A 395 -13.54 17.45 4.47
C THR A 395 -14.00 18.66 3.68
N ASP A 396 -14.19 18.51 2.37
CA ASP A 396 -14.37 19.57 1.38
C ASP A 396 -15.72 19.53 0.65
N SER A 397 -16.56 18.57 0.96
CA SER A 397 -17.91 18.45 0.40
C SER A 397 -18.89 17.87 1.39
N GLU A 398 -20.17 18.03 1.12
CA GLU A 398 -21.25 17.47 1.94
C GLU A 398 -21.57 16.03 1.52
N ARG A 399 -20.54 15.23 1.30
CA ARG A 399 -20.66 13.82 0.88
C ARG A 399 -20.06 12.90 1.93
N MET A 400 -20.84 11.90 2.32
CA MET A 400 -20.38 10.75 3.10
C MET A 400 -20.21 9.56 2.15
N SER A 401 -19.12 8.83 2.29
CA SER A 401 -18.90 7.53 1.67
C SER A 401 -18.68 6.47 2.75
N GLY A 402 -19.05 5.23 2.47
CA GLY A 402 -18.91 4.16 3.44
C GLY A 402 -19.44 2.83 2.98
N THR A 403 -19.68 1.94 3.93
CA THR A 403 -20.33 0.65 3.71
C THR A 403 -21.23 0.30 4.88
N GLY A 404 -22.35 -0.34 4.60
CA GLY A 404 -23.23 -0.93 5.63
C GLY A 404 -22.86 -2.35 6.03
N GLY A 405 -21.65 -2.83 5.61
CA GLY A 405 -21.23 -4.21 5.81
C GLY A 405 -21.46 -5.11 4.59
N CYS A 406 -22.36 -4.72 3.69
CA CYS A 406 -22.64 -5.39 2.42
C CYS A 406 -22.34 -4.47 1.24
N ASN A 407 -23.04 -3.36 1.13
CA ASN A 407 -22.97 -2.44 0.02
C ASN A 407 -22.12 -1.22 0.31
N ARG A 408 -21.61 -0.61 -0.77
CA ARG A 408 -21.08 0.75 -0.71
C ARG A 408 -22.21 1.74 -0.61
N LEU A 409 -22.01 2.75 0.24
CA LEU A 409 -22.95 3.80 0.50
C LEU A 409 -22.34 5.14 0.07
N ILE A 410 -23.15 5.95 -0.63
CA ILE A 410 -22.84 7.35 -0.90
C ILE A 410 -24.07 8.14 -0.45
N VAL A 411 -23.85 9.09 0.45
CA VAL A 411 -24.92 9.83 1.10
C VAL A 411 -24.50 11.30 1.19
N GLY A 412 -25.39 12.21 0.84
CA GLY A 412 -25.21 13.63 1.15
C GLY A 412 -25.42 13.87 2.65
N PHE A 413 -24.76 14.87 3.23
CA PHE A 413 -25.02 15.28 4.60
C PHE A 413 -25.07 16.81 4.74
N GLN A 414 -25.72 17.27 5.78
CA GLN A 414 -25.71 18.67 6.22
C GLN A 414 -25.15 18.73 7.64
N LEU A 415 -24.17 19.60 7.85
CA LEU A 415 -23.47 19.75 9.12
C LEU A 415 -23.54 21.22 9.58
N SER A 416 -24.06 21.46 10.78
CA SER A 416 -24.08 22.78 11.41
C SER A 416 -23.84 22.64 12.91
N GLY A 417 -22.63 22.99 13.36
CA GLY A 417 -22.22 22.75 14.75
C GLY A 417 -22.34 21.26 15.12
N GLU A 418 -23.08 20.94 16.15
CA GLU A 418 -23.36 19.57 16.60
C GLU A 418 -24.51 18.88 15.83
N GLN A 419 -25.16 19.59 14.92
CA GLN A 419 -26.27 19.03 14.15
C GLN A 419 -25.71 18.36 12.89
N LEU A 420 -26.14 17.12 12.65
CA LEU A 420 -25.79 16.32 11.48
C LEU A 420 -27.05 15.65 10.92
N ARG A 421 -27.28 15.80 9.63
CA ARG A 421 -28.39 15.15 8.94
C ARG A 421 -27.85 14.49 7.68
N PHE A 422 -28.25 13.27 7.42
CA PHE A 422 -27.96 12.56 6.17
C PHE A 422 -29.13 12.66 5.21
N SER A 423 -28.85 12.82 3.92
CA SER A 423 -29.84 12.79 2.85
C SER A 423 -30.18 11.33 2.47
N ARG A 424 -31.04 11.17 1.49
CA ARG A 424 -31.38 9.84 0.96
C ARG A 424 -30.13 9.10 0.49
N MET A 425 -30.00 7.84 0.90
CA MET A 425 -28.85 7.00 0.66
C MET A 425 -28.88 6.39 -0.75
N ALA A 426 -27.76 6.47 -1.48
CA ALA A 426 -27.50 5.65 -2.65
C ALA A 426 -26.56 4.50 -2.24
N SER A 427 -26.91 3.27 -2.63
CA SER A 427 -26.11 2.08 -2.34
C SER A 427 -25.95 1.19 -3.56
N THR A 428 -24.85 0.41 -3.61
CA THR A 428 -24.75 -0.73 -4.52
C THR A 428 -25.82 -1.78 -4.13
N GLN A 429 -26.19 -2.65 -5.05
CA GLN A 429 -27.11 -3.75 -4.73
C GLN A 429 -26.40 -5.09 -4.91
N MET A 430 -25.54 -5.40 -3.95
CA MET A 430 -24.92 -6.72 -3.88
C MET A 430 -25.90 -7.71 -3.22
N ALA A 431 -25.98 -8.92 -3.72
CA ALA A 431 -26.66 -10.01 -3.04
C ALA A 431 -25.74 -10.55 -1.93
N CYS A 432 -25.94 -10.06 -0.73
CA CYS A 432 -25.27 -10.54 0.48
C CYS A 432 -26.14 -11.55 1.23
N ALA A 433 -25.60 -12.17 2.27
CA ALA A 433 -26.37 -12.99 3.17
C ALA A 433 -27.59 -12.23 3.72
N PRO A 434 -28.74 -12.86 3.90
CA PRO A 434 -29.96 -12.20 4.40
C PRO A 434 -29.75 -11.40 5.69
N SER A 435 -28.90 -11.90 6.60
CA SER A 435 -28.53 -11.21 7.85
C SER A 435 -27.76 -9.91 7.60
N ALA A 436 -26.81 -9.91 6.66
CA ALA A 436 -26.04 -8.71 6.31
C ALA A 436 -26.94 -7.66 5.62
N MET A 437 -27.83 -8.09 4.76
CA MET A 437 -28.82 -7.20 4.12
C MET A 437 -29.82 -6.62 5.13
N ALA A 438 -30.26 -7.42 6.09
CA ALA A 438 -31.12 -6.95 7.17
C ALA A 438 -30.39 -5.94 8.06
N PHE A 439 -29.13 -6.21 8.41
CA PHE A 439 -28.31 -5.28 9.16
C PHE A 439 -28.10 -3.97 8.40
N GLU A 440 -27.77 -4.00 7.11
CA GLU A 440 -27.56 -2.80 6.31
C GLU A 440 -28.82 -1.93 6.19
N ARG A 441 -29.99 -2.51 6.06
CA ARG A 441 -31.26 -1.77 6.10
C ARG A 441 -31.40 -1.02 7.42
N ARG A 442 -31.21 -1.70 8.56
CA ARG A 442 -31.26 -1.08 9.91
C ARG A 442 -30.21 0.03 10.07
N TYR A 443 -29.01 -0.19 9.52
CA TYR A 443 -27.94 0.82 9.51
C TYR A 443 -28.34 2.06 8.70
N GLY A 444 -28.94 1.88 7.54
CA GLY A 444 -29.47 2.95 6.70
C GLY A 444 -30.59 3.72 7.41
N ASP A 445 -31.56 3.01 7.97
CA ASP A 445 -32.67 3.61 8.73
C ASP A 445 -32.16 4.40 9.94
N ALA A 446 -31.10 3.92 10.60
CA ALA A 446 -30.47 4.64 11.70
C ALA A 446 -29.77 5.93 11.21
N LEU A 447 -29.03 5.89 10.09
CA LEU A 447 -28.42 7.08 9.50
C LEU A 447 -29.45 8.15 9.13
N GLU A 448 -30.59 7.79 8.56
CA GLU A 448 -31.66 8.75 8.22
C GLU A 448 -32.28 9.44 9.44
N ARG A 449 -32.23 8.79 10.60
CA ARG A 449 -32.73 9.32 11.89
C ARG A 449 -31.73 10.19 12.62
N VAL A 450 -30.46 10.20 12.24
CA VAL A 450 -29.42 11.03 12.88
C VAL A 450 -29.78 12.51 12.80
N ARG A 451 -29.63 13.21 13.94
CA ARG A 451 -29.82 14.66 14.05
C ARG A 451 -28.70 15.36 14.78
N ARG A 452 -27.92 14.63 15.58
CA ARG A 452 -26.79 15.17 16.35
C ARG A 452 -25.60 14.22 16.32
N TRP A 453 -24.42 14.79 16.57
CA TRP A 453 -23.19 14.03 16.72
C TRP A 453 -22.37 14.56 17.91
N SER A 454 -21.54 13.70 18.48
CA SER A 454 -20.51 14.07 19.44
C SER A 454 -19.33 13.12 19.35
N ILE A 455 -18.13 13.62 19.71
CA ILE A 455 -16.92 12.78 19.77
C ILE A 455 -16.37 12.84 21.20
N ASP A 456 -16.30 11.67 21.83
CA ASP A 456 -15.59 11.46 23.08
C ASP A 456 -14.34 10.63 22.82
N LYS A 457 -13.16 11.24 23.06
CA LYS A 457 -11.85 10.64 22.75
C LYS A 457 -11.76 10.17 21.29
N ARG A 458 -11.92 8.87 21.03
CA ARG A 458 -11.90 8.26 19.69
C ARG A 458 -13.25 7.65 19.30
N THR A 459 -14.28 7.94 20.04
CA THR A 459 -15.63 7.40 19.81
C THR A 459 -16.54 8.49 19.26
N LEU A 460 -17.12 8.24 18.08
CA LEU A 460 -18.17 9.07 17.49
C LEU A 460 -19.52 8.49 17.88
N LEU A 461 -20.37 9.33 18.44
CA LEU A 461 -21.76 9.02 18.76
C LEU A 461 -22.67 9.78 17.79
N LEU A 462 -23.51 9.05 17.07
CA LEU A 462 -24.57 9.62 16.24
C LEU A 462 -25.92 9.42 16.93
N GLN A 463 -26.66 10.52 17.12
CA GLN A 463 -27.84 10.56 17.97
C GLN A 463 -29.05 11.07 17.19
N ASP A 464 -30.26 10.66 17.64
CA ASP A 464 -31.53 11.19 17.16
C ASP A 464 -31.87 12.58 17.73
N ALA A 465 -33.02 13.12 17.35
CA ALA A 465 -33.49 14.41 17.84
C ALA A 465 -33.75 14.46 19.37
N ARG A 466 -33.93 13.31 20.02
CA ARG A 466 -34.13 13.16 21.45
C ARG A 466 -32.82 12.92 22.21
N GLY A 467 -31.66 12.92 21.52
CA GLY A 467 -30.35 12.65 22.11
C GLY A 467 -30.06 11.17 22.37
N ARG A 468 -30.91 10.24 21.90
CA ARG A 468 -30.65 8.81 22.02
C ARG A 468 -29.60 8.42 21.01
N THR A 469 -28.57 7.70 21.45
CA THR A 469 -27.53 7.16 20.55
C THR A 469 -28.11 6.12 19.64
N LEU A 470 -27.93 6.27 18.34
CA LEU A 470 -28.32 5.33 17.29
C LEU A 470 -27.15 4.49 16.81
N LEU A 471 -26.00 5.13 16.68
CA LEU A 471 -24.79 4.51 16.12
C LEU A 471 -23.57 4.94 16.93
N VAL A 472 -22.71 4.00 17.22
CA VAL A 472 -21.43 4.20 17.90
C VAL A 472 -20.30 3.77 16.99
N PHE A 473 -19.34 4.65 16.75
CA PHE A 473 -18.19 4.36 15.90
C PHE A 473 -16.89 4.59 16.66
N SER A 474 -15.85 3.89 16.28
CA SER A 474 -14.47 4.21 16.66
C SER A 474 -13.72 4.82 15.49
N ALA A 475 -12.84 5.78 15.75
CA ALA A 475 -11.88 6.23 14.75
C ALA A 475 -10.98 5.08 14.37
N SER A 476 -10.95 4.73 13.07
CA SER A 476 -9.99 3.77 12.54
C SER A 476 -8.59 4.36 12.67
N PRO A 477 -7.60 3.56 13.07
CA PRO A 477 -6.23 4.03 13.10
C PRO A 477 -5.77 4.47 11.72
#